data_57aeb59c2f0b82209331e7074af5b7bd
#
_entry.id   57aeb59c2f0b82209331e7074af5b7bd
#
_cell.length_a   1.000
_cell.length_b   1.000
_cell.length_c   1.000
_cell.angle_alpha   90.00
_cell.angle_beta   90.00
_cell.angle_gamma   90.00
#
_symmetry.space_group_name_H-M   'P 1'
#
loop_
_entity.id
_entity.type
_entity.pdbx_description
1 polymer ?
#
loop_
_entity_poly.entity_id
_entity_poly.type
_entity_poly.pdbx_seq_one_letter_code
_entity_poly.pdbx_strand_id
1 'polypeptide(L)'
;MQWFRHDSTANADAKLRRVRMKYGIQGYGLYWYCLELIAQGVNAHNLSFELEHDAEIIAHDVGLSTELVQEMMTYMVNLGLFEIQDGGRIYCMKMLKRIDTSMTGNAKFRKSIQESKENHDTVMTQSCHSHDSIMIERKKERYIGDDSNKNKRFTPPTIQEVTDYCKSRGYTFDPETFVAHHATRGWKLKGGQSMKCWKSACTTFQKNEEKWNQQPQGMKYL
;
A
#
# COMPACT_ATOMS: atom_id res chain seq x y z
N MET A 1 2.41 -22.00 14.58
CA MET A 1 2.00 -20.91 15.50
C MET A 1 0.52 -21.05 15.79
N GLN A 2 0.06 -20.75 17.02
CA GLN A 2 -1.34 -20.99 17.39
C GLN A 2 -2.32 -19.91 16.95
N TRP A 3 -1.87 -18.67 16.76
CA TRP A 3 -2.68 -17.54 16.32
C TRP A 3 -1.83 -16.44 15.70
N PHE A 4 -2.45 -15.57 14.94
CA PHE A 4 -1.85 -14.39 14.34
C PHE A 4 -2.85 -13.24 14.32
N ARG A 5 -2.38 -12.00 14.14
CA ARG A 5 -3.25 -10.82 14.13
C ARG A 5 -4.13 -10.78 12.89
N HIS A 6 -5.42 -10.58 13.10
CA HIS A 6 -6.39 -10.25 12.08
C HIS A 6 -6.83 -8.79 12.24
N ASP A 7 -6.60 -7.96 11.23
CA ASP A 7 -7.00 -6.56 11.30
C ASP A 7 -8.52 -6.43 11.14
N SER A 8 -9.19 -5.71 12.04
CA SER A 8 -10.63 -5.46 11.97
C SER A 8 -11.04 -4.71 10.69
N THR A 9 -10.11 -4.02 10.05
CA THR A 9 -10.28 -3.28 8.79
C THR A 9 -9.83 -4.06 7.55
N ALA A 10 -9.48 -5.33 7.66
CA ALA A 10 -9.01 -6.15 6.53
C ALA A 10 -10.03 -6.22 5.37
N ASN A 11 -11.32 -6.15 5.68
CA ASN A 11 -12.40 -6.10 4.69
C ASN A 11 -12.38 -4.82 3.83
N ALA A 12 -11.73 -3.76 4.29
CA ALA A 12 -11.57 -2.48 3.58
C ALA A 12 -10.25 -2.40 2.78
N ASP A 13 -9.35 -3.38 2.94
CA ASP A 13 -8.11 -3.44 2.15
C ASP A 13 -8.42 -3.47 0.65
N ALA A 14 -7.77 -2.59 -0.12
CA ALA A 14 -8.07 -2.41 -1.53
C ALA A 14 -7.81 -3.67 -2.39
N LYS A 15 -6.80 -4.48 -2.02
CA LYS A 15 -6.45 -5.71 -2.72
C LYS A 15 -7.43 -6.83 -2.39
N LEU A 16 -7.73 -7.03 -1.11
CA LEU A 16 -8.73 -8.01 -0.66
C LEU A 16 -10.13 -7.66 -1.16
N ARG A 17 -10.46 -6.36 -1.26
CA ARG A 17 -11.71 -5.92 -1.86
C ARG A 17 -11.81 -6.32 -3.34
N ARG A 18 -10.72 -6.21 -4.11
CA ARG A 18 -10.67 -6.68 -5.51
C ARG A 18 -10.88 -8.19 -5.62
N VAL A 19 -10.24 -8.98 -4.74
CA VAL A 19 -10.46 -10.44 -4.68
C VAL A 19 -11.93 -10.74 -4.42
N ARG A 20 -12.53 -10.09 -3.43
CA ARG A 20 -13.94 -10.27 -3.08
C ARG A 20 -14.90 -9.81 -4.19
N MET A 21 -14.57 -8.76 -4.94
CA MET A 21 -15.36 -8.33 -6.09
C MET A 21 -15.36 -9.35 -7.23
N LYS A 22 -14.23 -10.04 -7.44
CA LYS A 22 -14.09 -11.02 -8.53
C LYS A 22 -14.62 -12.41 -8.15
N TYR A 23 -14.32 -12.88 -6.93
CA TYR A 23 -14.57 -14.25 -6.49
C TYR A 23 -15.52 -14.38 -5.30
N GLY A 24 -16.12 -13.28 -4.87
CA GLY A 24 -17.02 -13.30 -3.72
C GLY A 24 -16.32 -13.64 -2.41
N ILE A 25 -17.11 -14.22 -1.50
CA ILE A 25 -16.62 -14.64 -0.18
C ILE A 25 -15.63 -15.81 -0.26
N GLN A 26 -15.72 -16.63 -1.31
CA GLN A 26 -14.81 -17.76 -1.55
C GLN A 26 -13.36 -17.27 -1.70
N GLY A 27 -13.12 -16.24 -2.51
CA GLY A 27 -11.78 -15.66 -2.67
C GLY A 27 -11.26 -15.02 -1.38
N TYR A 28 -12.13 -14.34 -0.63
CA TYR A 28 -11.78 -13.78 0.68
C TYR A 28 -11.45 -14.86 1.69
N GLY A 29 -12.26 -15.93 1.74
CA GLY A 29 -12.04 -17.09 2.60
C GLY A 29 -10.75 -17.82 2.25
N LEU A 30 -10.50 -18.07 0.96
CA LEU A 30 -9.27 -18.72 0.50
C LEU A 30 -8.02 -17.96 0.92
N TYR A 31 -8.02 -16.61 0.82
CA TYR A 31 -6.89 -15.80 1.29
C TYR A 31 -6.57 -16.04 2.76
N TRP A 32 -7.59 -16.05 3.62
CA TRP A 32 -7.40 -16.27 5.06
C TRP A 32 -7.00 -17.71 5.36
N TYR A 33 -7.59 -18.69 4.68
CA TYR A 33 -7.21 -20.09 4.79
C TYR A 33 -5.73 -20.31 4.46
N CYS A 34 -5.22 -19.72 3.36
CA CYS A 34 -3.80 -19.78 3.03
C CYS A 34 -2.92 -19.14 4.12
N LEU A 35 -3.36 -18.03 4.75
CA LEU A 35 -2.62 -17.43 5.86
C LEU A 35 -2.61 -18.35 7.11
N GLU A 36 -3.68 -19.08 7.37
CA GLU A 36 -3.75 -20.06 8.45
C GLU A 36 -2.77 -21.21 8.21
N LEU A 37 -2.70 -21.74 6.99
CA LEU A 37 -1.74 -22.77 6.61
C LEU A 37 -0.29 -22.29 6.78
N ILE A 38 0.02 -21.11 6.29
CA ILE A 38 1.33 -20.48 6.47
C ILE A 38 1.67 -20.32 7.96
N ALA A 39 0.69 -19.84 8.76
CA ALA A 39 0.88 -19.65 10.19
C ALA A 39 1.15 -20.97 10.94
N GLN A 40 0.56 -22.08 10.50
CA GLN A 40 0.81 -23.40 11.08
C GLN A 40 2.27 -23.83 10.89
N GLY A 41 2.87 -23.54 9.73
CA GLY A 41 4.28 -23.81 9.44
C GLY A 41 5.27 -22.94 10.23
N VAL A 42 4.82 -21.78 10.74
CA VAL A 42 5.71 -20.85 11.46
C VAL A 42 6.04 -21.35 12.87
N ASN A 43 7.35 -21.52 13.13
CA ASN A 43 7.90 -21.90 14.43
C ASN A 43 9.32 -21.32 14.63
N ALA A 44 9.96 -21.66 15.76
CA ALA A 44 11.29 -21.14 16.11
C ALA A 44 12.41 -21.48 15.10
N HIS A 45 12.21 -22.47 14.24
CA HIS A 45 13.18 -22.94 13.25
C HIS A 45 12.74 -22.63 11.81
N ASN A 46 11.47 -22.22 11.62
CA ASN A 46 10.90 -21.90 10.30
C ASN A 46 10.15 -20.58 10.34
N LEU A 47 10.73 -19.54 9.76
CA LEU A 47 10.17 -18.21 9.53
C LEU A 47 10.11 -17.90 8.02
N SER A 48 9.97 -18.94 7.17
CA SER A 48 9.94 -18.77 5.72
C SER A 48 8.66 -18.10 5.22
N PHE A 49 7.55 -18.20 5.95
CA PHE A 49 6.21 -17.76 5.52
C PHE A 49 5.78 -18.37 4.18
N GLU A 50 6.25 -19.56 3.90
CA GLU A 50 5.94 -20.34 2.71
C GLU A 50 4.59 -21.05 2.84
N LEU A 51 3.82 -21.08 1.77
CA LEU A 51 2.63 -21.92 1.63
C LEU A 51 3.09 -23.29 1.12
N GLU A 52 3.22 -24.25 2.02
CA GLU A 52 3.71 -25.60 1.71
C GLU A 52 2.69 -26.48 0.98
N HIS A 53 1.39 -26.11 1.03
CA HIS A 53 0.32 -26.86 0.39
C HIS A 53 0.12 -26.42 -1.06
N ASP A 54 -0.02 -27.39 -1.95
CA ASP A 54 -0.36 -27.13 -3.33
C ASP A 54 -1.85 -26.81 -3.53
N ALA A 55 -2.21 -26.38 -4.73
CA ALA A 55 -3.57 -25.96 -5.03
C ALA A 55 -4.59 -27.12 -4.99
N GLU A 56 -4.14 -28.36 -5.19
CA GLU A 56 -5.00 -29.54 -5.18
C GLU A 56 -5.44 -29.88 -3.74
N ILE A 57 -4.49 -29.88 -2.80
CA ILE A 57 -4.79 -30.09 -1.38
C ILE A 57 -5.70 -28.99 -0.85
N ILE A 58 -5.36 -27.72 -1.16
CA ILE A 58 -6.17 -26.57 -0.75
C ILE A 58 -7.60 -26.67 -1.32
N ALA A 59 -7.73 -27.03 -2.59
CA ALA A 59 -9.02 -27.16 -3.27
C ALA A 59 -9.92 -28.22 -2.60
N HIS A 60 -9.33 -29.37 -2.26
CA HIS A 60 -10.01 -30.42 -1.53
C HIS A 60 -10.52 -29.92 -0.18
N ASP A 61 -9.68 -29.22 0.59
CA ASP A 61 -10.01 -28.78 1.96
C ASP A 61 -11.09 -27.70 1.97
N VAL A 62 -11.07 -26.77 0.99
CA VAL A 62 -12.06 -25.68 0.92
C VAL A 62 -13.30 -26.03 0.06
N GLY A 63 -13.34 -27.22 -0.53
CA GLY A 63 -14.46 -27.68 -1.34
C GLY A 63 -14.64 -26.93 -2.65
N LEU A 64 -13.53 -26.52 -3.29
CA LEU A 64 -13.50 -25.84 -4.59
C LEU A 64 -12.81 -26.72 -5.64
N SER A 65 -12.93 -26.37 -6.93
CA SER A 65 -12.12 -27.04 -7.95
C SER A 65 -10.67 -26.54 -7.93
N THR A 66 -9.74 -27.41 -8.30
CA THR A 66 -8.31 -27.10 -8.34
C THR A 66 -8.02 -25.94 -9.29
N GLU A 67 -8.68 -25.91 -10.45
CA GLU A 67 -8.53 -24.85 -11.45
C GLU A 67 -8.96 -23.49 -10.88
N LEU A 68 -10.07 -23.45 -10.14
CA LEU A 68 -10.55 -22.21 -9.52
C LEU A 68 -9.60 -21.72 -8.43
N VAL A 69 -9.05 -22.63 -7.62
CA VAL A 69 -8.06 -22.27 -6.59
C VAL A 69 -6.79 -21.74 -7.25
N GLN A 70 -6.28 -22.37 -8.31
CA GLN A 70 -5.12 -21.90 -9.07
C GLN A 70 -5.35 -20.50 -9.67
N GLU A 71 -6.54 -20.26 -10.26
CA GLU A 71 -6.90 -18.95 -10.80
C GLU A 71 -6.93 -17.89 -9.70
N MET A 72 -7.57 -18.19 -8.56
CA MET A 72 -7.62 -17.28 -7.41
C MET A 72 -6.23 -16.97 -6.83
N MET A 73 -5.39 -17.99 -6.68
CA MET A 73 -4.01 -17.83 -6.18
C MET A 73 -3.17 -16.99 -7.13
N THR A 74 -3.23 -17.26 -8.44
CA THR A 74 -2.56 -16.46 -9.47
C THR A 74 -3.02 -15.00 -9.42
N TYR A 75 -4.31 -14.76 -9.26
CA TYR A 75 -4.85 -13.41 -9.15
C TYR A 75 -4.37 -12.70 -7.87
N MET A 76 -4.30 -13.40 -6.75
CA MET A 76 -3.80 -12.86 -5.48
C MET A 76 -2.30 -12.52 -5.56
N VAL A 77 -1.50 -13.33 -6.26
CA VAL A 77 -0.09 -13.04 -6.54
C VAL A 77 0.03 -11.78 -7.41
N ASN A 78 -0.74 -11.67 -8.48
CA ASN A 78 -0.75 -10.49 -9.36
C ASN A 78 -1.18 -9.20 -8.64
N LEU A 79 -1.99 -9.30 -7.59
CA LEU A 79 -2.31 -8.19 -6.71
C LEU A 79 -1.23 -7.90 -5.67
N GLY A 80 -0.19 -8.75 -5.55
CA GLY A 80 0.84 -8.67 -4.52
C GLY A 80 0.27 -8.88 -3.12
N LEU A 81 -0.69 -9.80 -2.97
CA LEU A 81 -1.12 -10.36 -1.68
C LEU A 81 -0.18 -11.48 -1.25
N PHE A 82 0.25 -12.27 -2.20
CA PHE A 82 1.30 -13.29 -2.09
C PHE A 82 2.45 -12.97 -3.04
N GLU A 83 3.58 -13.59 -2.83
CA GLU A 83 4.81 -13.46 -3.62
C GLU A 83 5.22 -14.84 -4.12
N ILE A 84 5.78 -14.91 -5.33
CA ILE A 84 6.38 -16.14 -5.86
C ILE A 84 7.89 -15.94 -5.85
N GLN A 85 8.62 -16.93 -5.34
CA GLN A 85 10.08 -17.01 -5.41
C GLN A 85 10.51 -18.15 -6.33
N ASP A 86 11.81 -18.27 -6.53
CA ASP A 86 12.42 -19.29 -7.37
C ASP A 86 11.88 -20.70 -7.06
N GLY A 87 11.45 -21.41 -8.11
CA GLY A 87 10.83 -22.73 -7.99
C GLY A 87 9.31 -22.71 -7.89
N GLY A 88 8.65 -21.56 -8.07
CA GLY A 88 7.17 -21.45 -8.10
C GLY A 88 6.51 -21.50 -6.73
N ARG A 89 7.27 -21.44 -5.65
CA ARG A 89 6.76 -21.47 -4.27
C ARG A 89 6.14 -20.15 -3.88
N ILE A 90 5.03 -20.21 -3.16
CA ILE A 90 4.23 -19.05 -2.75
C ILE A 90 4.58 -18.66 -1.32
N TYR A 91 4.78 -17.37 -1.09
CA TYR A 91 5.15 -16.78 0.20
C TYR A 91 4.23 -15.62 0.56
N CYS A 92 4.08 -15.36 1.86
CA CYS A 92 3.38 -14.17 2.35
C CYS A 92 4.25 -13.41 3.35
N MET A 93 5.18 -12.56 2.87
CA MET A 93 6.03 -11.75 3.74
C MET A 93 5.26 -10.77 4.62
N LYS A 94 4.02 -10.42 4.22
CA LYS A 94 3.13 -9.61 5.06
C LYS A 94 2.71 -10.30 6.36
N MET A 95 2.87 -11.64 6.43
CA MET A 95 2.65 -12.41 7.65
C MET A 95 3.56 -11.94 8.78
N LEU A 96 4.78 -11.49 8.49
CA LEU A 96 5.72 -10.96 9.49
C LEU A 96 5.14 -9.78 10.28
N LYS A 97 4.30 -8.94 9.65
CA LYS A 97 3.60 -7.82 10.31
C LYS A 97 2.46 -8.28 11.22
N ARG A 98 1.93 -9.47 10.99
CA ARG A 98 0.84 -10.08 11.75
C ARG A 98 1.32 -10.91 12.93
N ILE A 99 2.64 -11.16 13.02
CA ILE A 99 3.29 -11.89 14.11
C ILE A 99 3.80 -10.89 15.14
N ASP A 100 3.60 -11.22 16.41
CA ASP A 100 4.09 -10.44 17.54
C ASP A 100 4.88 -11.30 18.51
N THR A 101 5.86 -10.71 19.20
CA THR A 101 6.68 -11.41 20.20
C THR A 101 5.86 -11.93 21.40
N SER A 102 4.67 -11.34 21.64
CA SER A 102 3.75 -11.79 22.68
C SER A 102 3.05 -13.12 22.35
N MET A 103 3.08 -13.56 21.07
CA MET A 103 2.44 -14.78 20.59
C MET A 103 3.17 -16.07 20.98
N THR A 104 4.32 -15.96 21.61
CA THR A 104 5.11 -17.11 22.04
C THR A 104 5.80 -16.87 23.37
N GLY A 105 5.80 -17.92 24.22
CA GLY A 105 6.60 -17.96 25.44
C GLY A 105 8.09 -18.30 25.20
N ASN A 106 8.44 -18.78 24.00
CA ASN A 106 9.79 -19.22 23.66
C ASN A 106 10.71 -18.01 23.39
N ALA A 107 11.73 -17.81 24.23
CA ALA A 107 12.66 -16.70 24.13
C ALA A 107 13.46 -16.71 22.82
N LYS A 108 13.86 -17.88 22.31
CA LYS A 108 14.56 -18.03 21.02
C LYS A 108 13.66 -17.56 19.87
N PHE A 109 12.40 -17.98 19.89
CA PHE A 109 11.45 -17.61 18.84
C PHE A 109 11.14 -16.10 18.85
N ARG A 110 11.00 -15.48 20.05
CA ARG A 110 10.87 -14.02 20.14
C ARG A 110 12.04 -13.28 19.49
N LYS A 111 13.26 -13.74 19.77
CA LYS A 111 14.48 -13.16 19.17
C LYS A 111 14.48 -13.31 17.66
N SER A 112 14.16 -14.48 17.12
CA SER A 112 14.08 -14.72 15.67
C SER A 112 13.01 -13.84 15.00
N ILE A 113 11.85 -13.64 15.62
CA ILE A 113 10.81 -12.72 15.11
C ILE A 113 11.33 -11.28 15.06
N GLN A 114 12.05 -10.84 16.08
CA GLN A 114 12.60 -9.48 16.16
C GLN A 114 13.68 -9.27 15.11
N GLU A 115 14.64 -10.19 14.98
CA GLU A 115 15.69 -10.14 13.97
C GLU A 115 15.11 -10.13 12.54
N SER A 116 14.06 -10.93 12.28
CA SER A 116 13.39 -10.95 10.97
C SER A 116 12.69 -9.64 10.66
N LYS A 117 12.09 -8.94 11.65
CA LYS A 117 11.49 -7.62 11.47
C LYS A 117 12.54 -6.55 11.17
N GLU A 118 13.62 -6.52 11.92
CA GLU A 118 14.74 -5.58 11.73
C GLU A 118 15.39 -5.75 10.36
N ASN A 119 15.64 -6.99 9.92
CA ASN A 119 16.18 -7.30 8.60
C ASN A 119 15.21 -6.87 7.48
N HIS A 120 13.91 -7.13 7.64
CA HIS A 120 12.90 -6.76 6.64
C HIS A 120 12.79 -5.23 6.50
N ASP A 121 12.82 -4.49 7.60
CA ASP A 121 12.77 -3.03 7.58
C ASP A 121 14.03 -2.42 6.94
N THR A 122 15.19 -3.05 7.13
CA THR A 122 16.46 -2.63 6.52
C THR A 122 16.47 -2.87 5.01
N VAL A 123 15.97 -4.00 4.52
CA VAL A 123 15.88 -4.32 3.09
C VAL A 123 14.89 -3.40 2.38
N MET A 124 13.75 -3.06 3.02
CA MET A 124 12.77 -2.13 2.45
C MET A 124 13.32 -0.70 2.34
N THR A 125 14.20 -0.26 3.25
CA THR A 125 14.87 1.05 3.15
C THR A 125 15.94 1.11 2.06
N GLN A 126 16.60 0.00 1.73
CA GLN A 126 17.58 -0.07 0.64
C GLN A 126 16.95 -0.23 -0.74
N SER A 127 15.77 -0.85 -0.85
CA SER A 127 15.07 -1.08 -2.12
C SER A 127 14.40 0.17 -2.70
N CYS A 128 14.35 1.29 -1.98
CA CYS A 128 13.81 2.55 -2.48
C CYS A 128 14.75 3.32 -3.43
N HIS A 129 15.97 2.82 -3.69
CA HIS A 129 16.97 3.51 -4.51
C HIS A 129 17.25 2.91 -5.89
N SER A 130 16.58 1.82 -6.28
CA SER A 130 16.84 1.22 -7.60
C SER A 130 15.61 0.53 -8.20
N HIS A 131 14.65 1.30 -8.67
CA HIS A 131 13.78 0.90 -9.77
C HIS A 131 13.11 2.13 -10.41
N ASP A 132 13.93 2.90 -11.14
CA ASP A 132 13.46 3.62 -12.31
C ASP A 132 13.77 2.75 -13.53
N SER A 133 12.80 2.59 -14.36
CA SER A 133 12.82 2.01 -15.71
C SER A 133 12.13 0.65 -15.81
N ILE A 134 10.85 0.64 -16.09
CA ILE A 134 10.25 0.15 -17.35
C ILE A 134 8.79 0.63 -17.40
N MET A 135 8.51 1.45 -18.42
CA MET A 135 7.18 1.83 -18.88
C MET A 135 6.33 0.61 -19.21
N ILE A 136 5.08 0.59 -18.77
CA ILE A 136 3.93 0.28 -19.63
C ILE A 136 2.72 1.07 -19.13
N GLU A 137 2.25 1.92 -20.03
CA GLU A 137 1.05 2.72 -20.03
C GLU A 137 -0.21 1.89 -19.78
N ARG A 138 -1.05 2.30 -18.82
CA ARG A 138 -2.51 2.44 -19.01
C ARG A 138 -3.19 3.11 -17.82
N LYS A 139 -3.70 4.32 -18.12
CA LYS A 139 -4.81 5.06 -17.51
C LYS A 139 -5.71 4.30 -16.53
N LYS A 140 -5.85 4.80 -15.32
CA LYS A 140 -7.00 5.49 -14.71
C LYS A 140 -6.86 5.65 -13.20
N GLU A 141 -6.76 6.88 -12.81
CA GLU A 141 -7.20 7.55 -11.58
C GLU A 141 -7.91 6.72 -10.52
N ARG A 142 -7.38 6.74 -9.27
CA ARG A 142 -8.02 7.36 -8.11
C ARG A 142 -7.23 7.11 -6.82
N TYR A 143 -6.84 8.19 -6.16
CA TYR A 143 -6.58 8.33 -4.73
C TYR A 143 -5.91 7.15 -4.01
N ILE A 144 -4.59 7.22 -3.84
CA ILE A 144 -3.88 6.55 -2.76
C ILE A 144 -3.27 7.66 -1.90
N GLY A 145 -3.89 7.89 -0.75
CA GLY A 145 -3.24 8.60 0.33
C GLY A 145 -2.09 7.72 0.84
N ASP A 146 -0.87 8.20 0.67
CA ASP A 146 0.32 7.62 1.28
C ASP A 146 0.26 7.90 2.80
N ASP A 147 -0.17 6.90 3.56
CA ASP A 147 -0.23 6.95 5.03
C ASP A 147 0.94 6.16 5.64
N SER A 148 2.16 6.53 5.26
CA SER A 148 3.38 6.05 5.91
C SER A 148 4.31 7.20 6.29
N ASN A 149 3.84 8.06 7.20
CA ASN A 149 4.77 8.87 7.99
C ASN A 149 4.15 9.45 9.28
N LYS A 150 3.88 8.61 10.23
CA LYS A 150 3.62 9.05 11.61
C LYS A 150 4.94 9.49 12.24
N ASN A 151 5.33 10.76 12.09
CA ASN A 151 6.26 11.57 12.89
C ASN A 151 7.28 12.42 12.13
N LYS A 152 7.07 12.78 10.87
CA LYS A 152 7.84 13.90 10.31
C LYS A 152 7.03 15.19 10.45
N ARG A 153 7.56 16.16 11.20
CA ARG A 153 7.02 17.53 11.23
C ARG A 153 6.97 18.03 9.78
N PHE A 154 5.85 18.61 9.39
CA PHE A 154 5.70 19.21 8.06
C PHE A 154 6.80 20.26 7.85
N THR A 155 7.54 20.12 6.76
CA THR A 155 8.54 21.11 6.31
C THR A 155 7.97 21.78 5.06
N PRO A 156 7.86 23.12 5.05
CA PRO A 156 7.45 23.85 3.86
C PRO A 156 8.40 23.56 2.69
N PRO A 157 7.86 23.32 1.47
CA PRO A 157 8.70 23.08 0.32
C PRO A 157 9.38 24.37 -0.15
N THR A 158 10.53 24.22 -0.81
CA THR A 158 11.18 25.30 -1.56
C THR A 158 10.46 25.48 -2.92
N ILE A 159 10.62 26.69 -3.50
CA ILE A 159 10.09 26.97 -4.85
C ILE A 159 10.60 25.95 -5.86
N GLN A 160 11.87 25.55 -5.74
CA GLN A 160 12.51 24.57 -6.63
C GLN A 160 11.82 23.20 -6.55
N GLU A 161 11.56 22.70 -5.34
CA GLU A 161 10.86 21.41 -5.13
C GLU A 161 9.45 21.42 -5.73
N VAL A 162 8.74 22.53 -5.59
CA VAL A 162 7.41 22.69 -6.20
C VAL A 162 7.51 22.73 -7.73
N THR A 163 8.50 23.46 -8.28
CA THR A 163 8.74 23.55 -9.72
C THR A 163 9.03 22.17 -10.33
N ASP A 164 9.91 21.40 -9.72
CA ASP A 164 10.26 20.06 -10.18
C ASP A 164 9.07 19.10 -10.09
N TYR A 165 8.29 19.22 -9.03
CA TYR A 165 7.06 18.45 -8.89
C TYR A 165 6.01 18.82 -9.94
N CYS A 166 5.81 20.12 -10.22
CA CYS A 166 4.90 20.59 -11.26
C CYS A 166 5.30 20.07 -12.64
N LYS A 167 6.61 20.14 -12.98
CA LYS A 167 7.14 19.58 -14.23
C LYS A 167 6.89 18.07 -14.34
N SER A 168 7.12 17.31 -13.27
CA SER A 168 6.93 15.86 -13.26
C SER A 168 5.47 15.42 -13.42
N ARG A 169 4.52 16.29 -13.04
CA ARG A 169 3.08 16.02 -13.07
C ARG A 169 2.34 16.74 -14.21
N GLY A 170 3.03 17.59 -14.98
CA GLY A 170 2.42 18.39 -16.04
C GLY A 170 1.46 19.47 -15.51
N TYR A 171 1.71 20.00 -14.30
CA TYR A 171 0.89 21.10 -13.76
C TYR A 171 1.29 22.42 -14.40
N THR A 172 0.30 23.29 -14.64
CA THR A 172 0.44 24.55 -15.36
C THR A 172 0.44 25.79 -14.47
N PHE A 173 0.11 25.65 -13.18
CA PHE A 173 0.11 26.78 -12.25
C PHE A 173 1.53 27.25 -11.92
N ASP A 174 1.64 28.52 -11.56
CA ASP A 174 2.92 29.11 -11.14
C ASP A 174 3.35 28.64 -9.75
N PRO A 175 4.55 27.98 -9.62
CA PRO A 175 5.07 27.51 -8.34
C PRO A 175 5.30 28.59 -7.30
N GLU A 176 5.69 29.81 -7.72
CA GLU A 176 5.92 30.93 -6.78
C GLU A 176 4.61 31.38 -6.17
N THR A 177 3.56 31.55 -6.99
CA THR A 177 2.21 31.88 -6.53
C THR A 177 1.68 30.83 -5.54
N PHE A 178 1.90 29.56 -5.81
CA PHE A 178 1.53 28.48 -4.91
C PHE A 178 2.22 28.59 -3.54
N VAL A 179 3.53 28.76 -3.53
CA VAL A 179 4.33 28.87 -2.28
C VAL A 179 3.92 30.12 -1.50
N ALA A 180 3.81 31.28 -2.16
CA ALA A 180 3.40 32.54 -1.54
C ALA A 180 1.99 32.42 -0.92
N HIS A 181 1.02 31.85 -1.65
CA HIS A 181 -0.34 31.65 -1.16
C HIS A 181 -0.42 30.79 0.10
N HIS A 182 0.38 29.74 0.20
CA HIS A 182 0.36 28.87 1.37
C HIS A 182 1.25 29.41 2.50
N ALA A 183 2.32 30.10 2.19
CA ALA A 183 3.19 30.76 3.18
C ALA A 183 2.45 31.86 3.95
N THR A 184 1.67 32.71 3.29
CA THR A 184 0.85 33.77 3.92
C THR A 184 -0.21 33.19 4.87
N ARG A 185 -0.64 31.94 4.66
CA ARG A 185 -1.59 31.23 5.54
C ARG A 185 -0.90 30.34 6.57
N GLY A 186 0.43 30.44 6.71
CA GLY A 186 1.20 29.61 7.63
C GLY A 186 1.07 28.11 7.37
N TRP A 187 0.89 27.70 6.11
CA TRP A 187 0.72 26.31 5.69
C TRP A 187 -0.44 25.59 6.40
N LYS A 188 -1.54 26.33 6.62
CA LYS A 188 -2.78 25.80 7.21
C LYS A 188 -3.84 25.56 6.15
N LEU A 189 -4.61 24.50 6.34
CA LEU A 189 -5.78 24.16 5.50
C LEU A 189 -7.00 24.99 5.92
N LYS A 190 -8.03 24.99 5.05
CA LYS A 190 -9.33 25.57 5.38
C LYS A 190 -9.91 24.86 6.62
N GLY A 191 -9.99 25.57 7.75
CA GLY A 191 -10.34 25.01 9.07
C GLY A 191 -9.22 25.04 10.11
N GLY A 192 -8.06 25.66 9.80
CA GLY A 192 -6.98 25.92 10.77
C GLY A 192 -6.04 24.75 11.05
N GLN A 193 -6.27 23.58 10.45
CA GLN A 193 -5.38 22.42 10.59
C GLN A 193 -4.08 22.63 9.83
N SER A 194 -2.94 22.23 10.43
CA SER A 194 -1.64 22.26 9.77
C SER A 194 -1.60 21.34 8.56
N MET A 195 -1.03 21.80 7.45
CA MET A 195 -0.83 21.01 6.26
C MET A 195 0.11 19.83 6.55
N LYS A 196 -0.27 18.62 6.12
CA LYS A 196 0.57 17.42 6.27
C LYS A 196 1.37 17.10 5.02
N CYS A 197 0.85 17.45 3.84
CA CYS A 197 1.47 17.15 2.55
C CYS A 197 1.19 18.27 1.54
N TRP A 198 2.23 18.96 1.11
CA TRP A 198 2.12 20.04 0.12
C TRP A 198 1.85 19.53 -1.31
N LYS A 199 2.27 18.31 -1.64
CA LYS A 199 2.01 17.69 -2.95
C LYS A 199 0.52 17.50 -3.23
N SER A 200 -0.25 17.12 -2.21
CA SER A 200 -1.72 17.04 -2.30
C SER A 200 -2.36 18.42 -2.50
N ALA A 201 -1.78 19.46 -1.90
CA ALA A 201 -2.25 20.83 -2.09
C ALA A 201 -1.98 21.34 -3.51
N CYS A 202 -0.86 20.95 -4.16
CA CYS A 202 -0.58 21.26 -5.57
C CYS A 202 -1.69 20.71 -6.49
N THR A 203 -2.14 19.47 -6.28
CA THR A 203 -3.23 18.87 -7.06
C THR A 203 -4.55 19.66 -6.92
N THR A 204 -4.85 20.11 -5.71
CA THR A 204 -6.06 20.93 -5.47
C THR A 204 -5.92 22.32 -6.09
N PHE A 205 -4.75 22.90 -6.04
CA PHE A 205 -4.45 24.21 -6.60
C PHE A 205 -4.60 24.19 -8.14
N GLN A 206 -4.06 23.18 -8.82
CA GLN A 206 -4.23 22.97 -10.24
C GLN A 206 -5.72 22.88 -10.66
N LYS A 207 -6.50 22.08 -9.94
CA LYS A 207 -7.94 21.95 -10.22
C LYS A 207 -8.71 23.25 -10.05
N ASN A 208 -8.32 24.08 -9.11
CA ASN A 208 -8.95 25.37 -8.88
C ASN A 208 -8.60 26.37 -9.99
N GLU A 209 -7.36 26.36 -10.45
CA GLU A 209 -6.90 27.20 -11.55
C GLU A 209 -7.59 26.83 -12.88
N GLU A 210 -7.73 25.56 -13.17
CA GLU A 210 -8.51 25.07 -14.33
C GLU A 210 -9.97 25.53 -14.28
N LYS A 211 -10.61 25.50 -13.12
CA LYS A 211 -11.97 26.02 -12.95
C LYS A 211 -12.07 27.52 -13.13
N TRP A 212 -11.04 28.25 -12.69
CA TRP A 212 -11.01 29.72 -12.81
C TRP A 212 -10.82 30.16 -14.25
N ASN A 213 -9.99 29.44 -15.01
CA ASN A 213 -9.75 29.69 -16.44
C ASN A 213 -10.94 29.27 -17.34
N GLN A 214 -11.85 28.43 -16.85
CA GLN A 214 -13.08 28.02 -17.57
C GLN A 214 -14.28 28.92 -17.30
N GLN A 215 -14.21 29.91 -16.39
CA GLN A 215 -15.28 30.88 -16.22
C GLN A 215 -15.24 31.91 -17.37
N PRO A 216 -16.34 32.07 -18.13
CA PRO A 216 -16.38 33.09 -19.18
C PRO A 216 -16.22 34.47 -18.55
N GLN A 217 -15.20 35.21 -19.01
CA GLN A 217 -15.05 36.63 -18.70
C GLN A 217 -16.22 37.40 -19.36
N GLY A 218 -17.28 37.68 -18.60
CA GLY A 218 -18.40 38.43 -19.14
C GLY A 218 -19.57 38.59 -18.20
N MET A 219 -19.41 39.43 -17.18
CA MET A 219 -20.50 40.31 -16.73
C MET A 219 -19.89 41.53 -16.03
N LYS A 220 -19.61 42.56 -16.81
CA LYS A 220 -19.51 43.92 -16.28
C LYS A 220 -20.93 44.33 -15.85
N TYR A 221 -21.13 44.57 -14.58
CA TYR A 221 -22.29 45.26 -14.09
C TYR A 221 -22.27 46.71 -14.60
N LEU A 222 -23.26 47.05 -15.37
CA LEU A 222 -23.69 48.43 -15.61
C LEU A 222 -24.43 48.93 -14.37
#